data_1a24c9379bb26e3ed9b26e6ece91c7cc
#
_entry.id   1a24c9379bb26e3ed9b26e6ece91c7cc
#
_cell.length_a   1.000
_cell.length_b   1.000
_cell.length_c   1.000
_cell.angle_alpha   90.00
_cell.angle_beta   90.00
_cell.angle_gamma   90.00
#
_symmetry.space_group_name_H-M   'P 1'
#
loop_
_entity.id
_entity.type
_entity.pdbx_description
1 polymer ?
#
loop_
_entity_poly.entity_id
_entity_poly.type
_entity_poly.pdbx_seq_one_letter_code
_entity_poly.pdbx_strand_id
1 'polypeptide(L)'
;MHTNVTSEILRVLDRNLRDDPKFLITGLGVTDPKGVFGTTLGLVERYGDKRVLETPTSENAMTGVGVGLAIAGYRPLMIHQRLDFFILAMDQLVNSAAKWHYMFGGQTAVPLTIRLITGRGWGQGPTHSQNLHSWFAHIPGLKVVMPSFASDAAALLQASIDDPNPVVFIEDRWIHNQQIDVNDERLKETVKLGKAKVCKSGDDITIISSGYMSIESLKAVNYLHAKGIAAELIDLRTIKPLDMKTILTSVRKTKNLLVVDAGNEIASFGKEIIANTLMSIETELQNKPRLVSLPDVPEPTSYGVIGEFRVSAVKIAESAFQTLCVPTPEDLIETLTPLKEDVPDEFFTGPF
;
A
#
# COMPACT_ATOMS: atom_id res chain seq x y z
N MET A 1 -14.98 19.96 -8.88
CA MET A 1 -14.21 19.16 -9.88
C MET A 1 -13.47 18.08 -9.11
N HIS A 2 -13.40 16.83 -9.63
CA HIS A 2 -12.73 15.73 -8.93
C HIS A 2 -11.45 15.34 -9.68
N THR A 3 -10.46 14.85 -8.93
CA THR A 3 -9.28 14.14 -9.41
C THR A 3 -9.30 12.73 -8.80
N ASN A 4 -8.34 11.88 -9.18
CA ASN A 4 -8.22 10.53 -8.64
C ASN A 4 -6.75 10.17 -8.41
N VAL A 5 -6.50 9.00 -7.77
CA VAL A 5 -5.13 8.52 -7.47
C VAL A 5 -4.26 8.46 -8.73
N THR A 6 -4.79 7.91 -9.83
CA THR A 6 -4.07 7.84 -11.13
C THR A 6 -3.59 9.20 -11.58
N SER A 7 -4.49 10.19 -11.61
CA SER A 7 -4.17 11.56 -12.05
C SER A 7 -3.18 12.25 -11.13
N GLU A 8 -3.30 12.04 -9.83
CA GLU A 8 -2.39 12.61 -8.84
C GLU A 8 -0.98 11.98 -8.92
N ILE A 9 -0.88 10.68 -9.16
CA ILE A 9 0.40 10.01 -9.45
C ILE A 9 1.01 10.57 -10.73
N LEU A 10 0.24 10.64 -11.82
CA LEU A 10 0.70 11.22 -13.09
C LEU A 10 1.23 12.64 -12.88
N ARG A 11 0.54 13.47 -12.11
CA ARG A 11 0.97 14.84 -11.78
C ARG A 11 2.31 14.90 -11.05
N VAL A 12 2.56 13.95 -10.12
CA VAL A 12 3.85 13.83 -9.43
C VAL A 12 4.96 13.44 -10.39
N LEU A 13 4.72 12.47 -11.27
CA LEU A 13 5.70 12.01 -12.26
C LEU A 13 6.04 13.11 -13.27
N ASP A 14 5.03 13.80 -13.80
CA ASP A 14 5.19 14.92 -14.71
C ASP A 14 6.02 16.06 -14.09
N ARG A 15 5.72 16.43 -12.84
CA ARG A 15 6.46 17.46 -12.12
C ARG A 15 7.95 17.08 -11.95
N ASN A 16 8.24 15.85 -11.52
CA ASN A 16 9.63 15.41 -11.33
C ASN A 16 10.39 15.34 -12.66
N LEU A 17 9.76 14.89 -13.75
CA LEU A 17 10.38 14.91 -15.09
C LEU A 17 10.68 16.33 -15.56
N ARG A 18 9.81 17.28 -15.28
CA ARG A 18 9.97 18.70 -15.67
C ARG A 18 11.07 19.39 -14.84
N ASP A 19 11.07 19.16 -13.52
CA ASP A 19 11.84 19.97 -12.57
C ASP A 19 13.23 19.38 -12.26
N ASP A 20 13.44 18.06 -12.46
CA ASP A 20 14.71 17.37 -12.21
C ASP A 20 15.23 16.67 -13.48
N PRO A 21 16.30 17.18 -14.12
CA PRO A 21 16.87 16.56 -15.31
C PRO A 21 17.49 15.17 -15.07
N LYS A 22 17.69 14.77 -13.81
CA LYS A 22 18.22 13.45 -13.42
C LYS A 22 17.13 12.44 -13.09
N PHE A 23 15.87 12.88 -12.99
CA PHE A 23 14.77 11.98 -12.74
C PHE A 23 14.41 11.21 -14.01
N LEU A 24 14.27 9.90 -13.91
CA LEU A 24 13.95 8.98 -15.00
C LEU A 24 12.78 8.08 -14.61
N ILE A 25 11.92 7.76 -15.57
CA ILE A 25 10.91 6.71 -15.41
C ILE A 25 11.31 5.53 -16.30
N THR A 26 11.26 4.32 -15.75
CA THR A 26 11.58 3.08 -16.48
C THR A 26 10.62 1.97 -16.08
N GLY A 27 10.25 1.13 -17.00
CA GLY A 27 9.35 0.00 -16.75
C GLY A 27 8.76 -0.57 -18.02
N LEU A 28 8.12 -1.73 -17.91
CA LEU A 28 7.39 -2.34 -19.00
C LEU A 28 6.03 -1.66 -19.17
N GLY A 29 5.70 -1.21 -20.38
CA GLY A 29 4.46 -0.52 -20.71
C GLY A 29 4.40 0.95 -20.28
N VAL A 30 5.53 1.55 -19.85
CA VAL A 30 5.55 2.98 -19.48
C VAL A 30 5.35 3.91 -20.68
N THR A 31 5.60 3.42 -21.89
CA THR A 31 5.41 4.12 -23.16
C THR A 31 4.14 3.70 -23.91
N ASP A 32 3.34 2.80 -23.34
CA ASP A 32 2.08 2.38 -23.96
C ASP A 32 1.11 3.56 -24.15
N PRO A 33 0.27 3.56 -25.19
CA PRO A 33 -0.70 4.64 -25.43
C PRO A 33 -1.66 4.91 -24.28
N LYS A 34 -1.93 3.92 -23.43
CA LYS A 34 -2.73 4.07 -22.19
C LYS A 34 -1.87 4.31 -20.96
N GLY A 35 -0.55 4.22 -21.08
CA GLY A 35 0.37 4.22 -19.96
C GLY A 35 0.15 3.04 -19.00
N VAL A 36 0.91 2.98 -17.92
CA VAL A 36 0.68 1.98 -16.87
C VAL A 36 -0.55 2.39 -16.07
N PHE A 37 -1.70 1.82 -16.39
CA PHE A 37 -3.01 2.16 -15.79
C PHE A 37 -3.28 3.68 -15.76
N GLY A 38 -2.88 4.40 -16.80
CA GLY A 38 -3.03 5.85 -16.91
C GLY A 38 -1.99 6.68 -16.16
N THR A 39 -1.20 6.09 -15.28
CA THR A 39 -0.25 6.84 -14.42
C THR A 39 0.98 7.38 -15.16
N THR A 40 1.24 6.92 -16.39
CA THR A 40 2.34 7.42 -17.25
C THR A 40 1.85 8.01 -18.58
N LEU A 41 0.55 8.23 -18.69
CA LEU A 41 -0.11 8.70 -19.92
C LEU A 41 0.51 10.01 -20.43
N GLY A 42 0.96 10.02 -21.71
CA GLY A 42 1.49 11.20 -22.39
C GLY A 42 2.86 11.68 -21.90
N LEU A 43 3.54 10.92 -21.02
CA LEU A 43 4.85 11.34 -20.52
C LEU A 43 5.97 11.14 -21.55
N VAL A 44 5.95 10.04 -22.33
CA VAL A 44 6.96 9.78 -23.34
C VAL A 44 6.90 10.83 -24.46
N GLU A 45 5.72 11.26 -24.86
CA GLU A 45 5.51 12.29 -25.89
C GLU A 45 6.06 13.65 -25.45
N ARG A 46 5.97 13.95 -24.14
CA ARG A 46 6.43 15.23 -23.58
C ARG A 46 7.92 15.27 -23.28
N TYR A 47 8.49 14.18 -22.79
CA TYR A 47 9.84 14.15 -22.25
C TYR A 47 10.83 13.28 -23.04
N GLY A 48 10.33 12.49 -24.00
CA GLY A 48 11.12 11.62 -24.87
C GLY A 48 11.52 10.31 -24.21
N ASP A 49 11.96 9.39 -25.07
CA ASP A 49 12.35 8.01 -24.74
C ASP A 49 13.62 7.88 -23.88
N LYS A 50 14.42 8.97 -23.79
CA LYS A 50 15.59 9.00 -22.91
C LYS A 50 15.25 9.33 -21.45
N ARG A 51 14.02 9.77 -21.17
CA ARG A 51 13.56 10.13 -19.84
C ARG A 51 12.43 9.22 -19.37
N VAL A 52 11.68 8.65 -20.31
CA VAL A 52 10.64 7.65 -20.08
C VAL A 52 11.02 6.42 -20.90
N LEU A 53 11.68 5.48 -20.24
CA LEU A 53 12.37 4.36 -20.89
C LEU A 53 11.53 3.08 -20.82
N GLU A 54 11.10 2.59 -21.98
CA GLU A 54 10.54 1.24 -22.07
C GLU A 54 11.62 0.20 -21.76
N THR A 55 11.26 -0.84 -21.02
CA THR A 55 12.19 -1.92 -20.68
C THR A 55 11.77 -3.24 -21.31
N PRO A 56 12.72 -4.11 -21.67
CA PRO A 56 12.40 -5.48 -22.02
C PRO A 56 11.86 -6.25 -20.80
N THR A 57 11.18 -7.36 -21.03
CA THR A 57 10.77 -8.32 -20.01
C THR A 57 11.99 -9.05 -19.44
N SER A 58 12.71 -8.36 -18.53
CA SER A 58 13.94 -8.82 -17.91
C SER A 58 14.14 -8.11 -16.57
N GLU A 59 13.25 -8.38 -15.63
CA GLU A 59 13.09 -7.64 -14.37
C GLU A 59 14.38 -7.57 -13.56
N ASN A 60 15.14 -8.70 -13.50
CA ASN A 60 16.40 -8.73 -12.79
C ASN A 60 17.45 -7.81 -13.42
N ALA A 61 17.66 -7.92 -14.73
CA ALA A 61 18.64 -7.08 -15.44
C ALA A 61 18.28 -5.59 -15.35
N MET A 62 17.01 -5.26 -15.58
CA MET A 62 16.55 -3.87 -15.58
C MET A 62 16.59 -3.23 -14.18
N THR A 63 16.33 -4.02 -13.12
CA THR A 63 16.49 -3.52 -11.75
C THR A 63 17.97 -3.27 -11.44
N GLY A 64 18.88 -4.13 -11.90
CA GLY A 64 20.32 -3.88 -11.82
C GLY A 64 20.74 -2.59 -12.55
N VAL A 65 20.18 -2.33 -13.74
CA VAL A 65 20.38 -1.05 -14.45
C VAL A 65 19.85 0.12 -13.61
N GLY A 66 18.67 0.01 -13.02
CA GLY A 66 18.11 1.02 -12.12
C GLY A 66 19.01 1.34 -10.92
N VAL A 67 19.58 0.31 -10.29
CA VAL A 67 20.58 0.47 -9.22
C VAL A 67 21.81 1.21 -9.74
N GLY A 68 22.34 0.82 -10.90
CA GLY A 68 23.50 1.47 -11.53
C GLY A 68 23.23 2.94 -11.86
N LEU A 69 22.05 3.26 -12.38
CA LEU A 69 21.64 4.64 -12.66
C LEU A 69 21.58 5.48 -11.37
N ALA A 70 21.02 4.92 -10.29
CA ALA A 70 20.97 5.59 -9.00
C ALA A 70 22.36 5.89 -8.44
N ILE A 71 23.29 4.93 -8.52
CA ILE A 71 24.68 5.09 -8.10
C ILE A 71 25.41 6.14 -8.97
N ALA A 72 25.09 6.21 -10.27
CA ALA A 72 25.62 7.20 -11.19
C ALA A 72 25.04 8.61 -10.98
N GLY A 73 24.17 8.80 -9.99
CA GLY A 73 23.60 10.09 -9.59
C GLY A 73 22.32 10.48 -10.32
N TYR A 74 21.65 9.54 -10.97
CA TYR A 74 20.28 9.70 -11.45
C TYR A 74 19.28 9.34 -10.35
N ARG A 75 18.00 9.65 -10.59
CA ARG A 75 16.88 9.32 -9.70
C ARG A 75 15.86 8.49 -10.48
N PRO A 76 16.11 7.18 -10.64
CA PRO A 76 15.21 6.32 -11.36
C PRO A 76 13.95 5.99 -10.53
N LEU A 77 12.79 6.08 -11.17
CA LEU A 77 11.55 5.49 -10.70
C LEU A 77 11.22 4.34 -11.64
N MET A 78 11.21 3.13 -11.07
CA MET A 78 10.88 1.91 -11.82
C MET A 78 9.44 1.52 -11.57
N ILE A 79 8.74 1.09 -12.61
CA ILE A 79 7.34 0.65 -12.53
C ILE A 79 7.22 -0.79 -12.98
N HIS A 80 6.60 -1.61 -12.14
CA HIS A 80 6.21 -2.98 -12.46
C HIS A 80 4.69 -3.09 -12.38
N GLN A 81 4.06 -3.47 -13.48
CA GLN A 81 2.60 -3.58 -13.60
C GLN A 81 2.00 -4.59 -12.61
N ARG A 82 2.84 -5.54 -12.13
CA ARG A 82 2.49 -6.51 -11.11
C ARG A 82 3.66 -6.72 -10.15
N LEU A 83 3.35 -6.71 -8.85
CA LEU A 83 4.29 -7.11 -7.82
C LEU A 83 4.79 -8.55 -8.05
N ASP A 84 3.91 -9.42 -8.51
CA ASP A 84 4.22 -10.84 -8.79
C ASP A 84 5.41 -11.00 -9.74
N PHE A 85 5.52 -10.17 -10.76
CA PHE A 85 6.62 -10.24 -11.74
C PHE A 85 7.93 -9.69 -11.17
N PHE A 86 7.84 -8.72 -10.25
CA PHE A 86 9.03 -8.16 -9.61
C PHE A 86 9.81 -9.18 -8.75
N ILE A 87 9.21 -10.29 -8.36
CA ILE A 87 9.90 -11.37 -7.64
C ILE A 87 11.17 -11.82 -8.39
N LEU A 88 11.19 -11.76 -9.72
CA LEU A 88 12.37 -12.08 -10.52
C LEU A 88 13.58 -11.13 -10.26
N ALA A 89 13.34 -9.94 -9.74
CA ALA A 89 14.34 -8.92 -9.47
C ALA A 89 14.81 -8.86 -8.01
N MET A 90 14.38 -9.80 -7.18
CA MET A 90 14.66 -9.79 -5.74
C MET A 90 16.17 -9.76 -5.43
N ASP A 91 17.02 -10.41 -6.23
CA ASP A 91 18.47 -10.34 -6.03
C ASP A 91 19.00 -8.91 -6.09
N GLN A 92 18.65 -8.16 -7.13
CA GLN A 92 19.11 -6.77 -7.31
C GLN A 92 18.57 -5.83 -6.25
N LEU A 93 17.33 -6.04 -5.80
CA LEU A 93 16.76 -5.27 -4.71
C LEU A 93 17.45 -5.59 -3.37
N VAL A 94 17.54 -6.87 -3.02
CA VAL A 94 17.97 -7.33 -1.69
C VAL A 94 19.47 -7.26 -1.51
N ASN A 95 20.24 -7.76 -2.47
CA ASN A 95 21.69 -7.90 -2.36
C ASN A 95 22.44 -6.67 -2.85
N SER A 96 21.87 -5.91 -3.79
CA SER A 96 22.49 -4.70 -4.33
C SER A 96 21.87 -3.44 -3.71
N ALA A 97 20.64 -3.04 -4.08
CA ALA A 97 20.07 -1.76 -3.68
C ALA A 97 19.99 -1.57 -2.16
N ALA A 98 19.41 -2.54 -1.45
CA ALA A 98 19.16 -2.46 -0.01
C ALA A 98 20.45 -2.43 0.84
N LYS A 99 21.54 -3.00 0.35
CA LYS A 99 22.80 -3.15 1.11
C LYS A 99 23.84 -2.09 0.76
N TRP A 100 23.71 -1.43 -0.38
CA TRP A 100 24.73 -0.54 -0.92
C TRP A 100 25.19 0.52 0.07
N HIS A 101 24.26 1.27 0.62
CA HIS A 101 24.57 2.34 1.58
C HIS A 101 25.34 1.83 2.80
N TYR A 102 24.96 0.67 3.34
CA TYR A 102 25.64 0.05 4.48
C TYR A 102 27.04 -0.47 4.10
N MET A 103 27.16 -1.21 2.99
CA MET A 103 28.42 -1.82 2.55
C MET A 103 29.49 -0.77 2.25
N PHE A 104 29.10 0.40 1.78
CA PHE A 104 30.03 1.49 1.45
C PHE A 104 30.08 2.59 2.53
N GLY A 105 29.78 2.23 3.78
CA GLY A 105 29.98 3.11 4.95
C GLY A 105 29.17 4.40 4.91
N GLY A 106 27.98 4.39 4.25
CA GLY A 106 27.13 5.57 4.13
C GLY A 106 27.56 6.63 3.12
N GLN A 107 28.65 6.40 2.38
CA GLN A 107 29.20 7.38 1.44
C GLN A 107 28.38 7.53 0.17
N THR A 108 27.66 6.48 -0.23
CA THR A 108 26.84 6.46 -1.44
C THR A 108 25.43 5.97 -1.12
N ALA A 109 24.45 6.73 -1.56
CA ALA A 109 23.04 6.36 -1.48
C ALA A 109 22.57 5.73 -2.80
N VAL A 110 21.39 5.09 -2.77
CA VAL A 110 20.72 4.52 -3.95
C VAL A 110 19.30 5.09 -4.01
N PRO A 111 19.11 6.32 -4.52
CA PRO A 111 17.79 6.95 -4.63
C PRO A 111 16.96 6.28 -5.73
N LEU A 112 16.44 5.10 -5.45
CA LEU A 112 15.66 4.26 -6.35
C LEU A 112 14.27 4.06 -5.78
N THR A 113 13.24 4.55 -6.47
CA THR A 113 11.84 4.25 -6.13
C THR A 113 11.32 3.15 -7.05
N ILE A 114 10.79 2.08 -6.46
CA ILE A 114 10.21 0.95 -7.20
C ILE A 114 8.72 0.93 -6.90
N ARG A 115 7.91 1.23 -7.91
CA ARG A 115 6.45 1.12 -7.86
C ARG A 115 6.04 -0.29 -8.25
N LEU A 116 5.33 -0.96 -7.34
CA LEU A 116 4.80 -2.29 -7.53
C LEU A 116 3.29 -2.23 -7.42
N ILE A 117 2.59 -2.64 -8.48
CA ILE A 117 1.13 -2.62 -8.49
C ILE A 117 0.62 -3.98 -8.05
N THR A 118 -0.20 -3.99 -7.01
CA THR A 118 -0.96 -5.16 -6.57
C THR A 118 -2.41 -5.04 -7.03
N GLY A 119 -3.15 -6.09 -6.90
CA GLY A 119 -4.59 -6.11 -7.17
C GLY A 119 -5.05 -7.53 -7.44
N ARG A 120 -6.26 -7.79 -7.04
CA ARG A 120 -6.88 -9.11 -7.11
C ARG A 120 -8.21 -9.06 -7.84
N GLY A 121 -8.78 -10.22 -8.07
CA GLY A 121 -10.08 -10.37 -8.69
C GLY A 121 -10.00 -10.61 -10.20
N TRP A 122 -11.12 -10.56 -10.85
CA TRP A 122 -11.28 -10.73 -12.31
C TRP A 122 -10.68 -12.02 -12.86
N GLY A 123 -10.61 -13.08 -12.03
CA GLY A 123 -10.06 -14.36 -12.44
C GLY A 123 -8.53 -14.39 -12.62
N GLN A 124 -7.80 -13.41 -12.12
CA GLN A 124 -6.33 -13.35 -12.28
C GLN A 124 -5.59 -14.47 -11.54
N GLY A 125 -6.15 -14.94 -10.43
CA GLY A 125 -5.67 -16.12 -9.71
C GLY A 125 -4.31 -15.93 -9.02
N PRO A 126 -3.63 -17.04 -8.67
CA PRO A 126 -2.57 -17.05 -7.67
C PRO A 126 -1.28 -16.34 -8.10
N THR A 127 -1.00 -16.21 -9.38
CA THR A 127 0.26 -15.64 -9.88
C THR A 127 0.18 -14.18 -10.30
N HIS A 128 -0.98 -13.52 -10.06
CA HIS A 128 -1.22 -12.13 -10.45
C HIS A 128 -1.90 -11.32 -9.33
N SER A 129 -2.05 -11.88 -8.14
CA SER A 129 -2.87 -11.29 -7.07
C SER A 129 -2.17 -11.29 -5.71
N GLN A 130 -0.89 -11.62 -5.67
CA GLN A 130 -0.16 -11.74 -4.39
C GLN A 130 0.08 -10.37 -3.75
N ASN A 131 0.04 -10.34 -2.42
CA ASN A 131 0.44 -9.18 -1.63
C ASN A 131 1.61 -9.55 -0.71
N LEU A 132 2.83 -9.28 -1.17
CA LEU A 132 4.08 -9.73 -0.54
C LEU A 132 4.80 -8.61 0.22
N HIS A 133 4.08 -7.58 0.70
CA HIS A 133 4.67 -6.45 1.42
C HIS A 133 5.51 -6.87 2.64
N SER A 134 5.14 -7.98 3.31
CA SER A 134 5.90 -8.55 4.44
C SER A 134 7.33 -8.96 4.03
N TRP A 135 7.53 -9.48 2.82
CA TRP A 135 8.87 -9.85 2.32
C TRP A 135 9.78 -8.64 2.24
N PHE A 136 9.29 -7.53 1.69
CA PHE A 136 10.07 -6.30 1.57
C PHE A 136 10.31 -5.66 2.94
N ALA A 137 9.33 -5.70 3.83
CA ALA A 137 9.47 -5.18 5.19
C ALA A 137 10.55 -5.91 6.00
N HIS A 138 10.75 -7.22 5.75
CA HIS A 138 11.79 -8.01 6.41
C HIS A 138 13.21 -7.57 6.02
N ILE A 139 13.43 -6.98 4.84
CA ILE A 139 14.77 -6.70 4.29
C ILE A 139 15.37 -5.43 4.92
N PRO A 140 16.50 -5.51 5.67
CA PRO A 140 17.23 -4.32 6.14
C PRO A 140 17.71 -3.45 4.98
N GLY A 141 17.55 -2.12 5.12
CA GLY A 141 17.95 -1.13 4.11
C GLY A 141 16.85 -0.70 3.16
N LEU A 142 15.67 -1.35 3.17
CA LEU A 142 14.50 -0.92 2.40
C LEU A 142 13.53 -0.09 3.23
N LYS A 143 12.86 0.85 2.58
CA LYS A 143 11.61 1.43 3.03
C LYS A 143 10.45 0.86 2.22
N VAL A 144 9.29 0.69 2.85
CA VAL A 144 8.10 0.10 2.22
C VAL A 144 6.91 0.98 2.49
N VAL A 145 6.28 1.47 1.44
CA VAL A 145 5.16 2.43 1.47
C VAL A 145 3.94 1.80 0.81
N MET A 146 2.78 1.95 1.43
CA MET A 146 1.50 1.46 0.90
C MET A 146 0.44 2.55 1.04
N PRO A 147 0.19 3.35 -0.02
CA PRO A 147 -0.87 4.35 0.01
C PRO A 147 -2.25 3.71 0.07
N SER A 148 -3.18 4.38 0.76
CA SER A 148 -4.55 3.91 0.93
C SER A 148 -5.57 4.85 0.30
N PHE A 149 -5.38 6.16 0.42
CA PHE A 149 -6.35 7.17 0.05
C PHE A 149 -5.82 8.14 -1.01
N ALA A 150 -6.72 8.62 -1.86
CA ALA A 150 -6.40 9.63 -2.87
C ALA A 150 -5.77 10.91 -2.28
N SER A 151 -6.11 11.24 -1.04
CA SER A 151 -5.53 12.40 -0.34
C SER A 151 -4.03 12.29 -0.09
N ASP A 152 -3.47 11.08 -0.04
CA ASP A 152 -2.11 10.84 0.46
C ASP A 152 -1.19 10.22 -0.60
N ALA A 153 -1.75 9.58 -1.63
CA ALA A 153 -0.97 8.77 -2.58
C ALA A 153 0.13 9.59 -3.28
N ALA A 154 -0.21 10.80 -3.74
CA ALA A 154 0.74 11.69 -4.40
C ALA A 154 1.85 12.17 -3.45
N ALA A 155 1.50 12.54 -2.22
CA ALA A 155 2.46 13.01 -1.23
C ALA A 155 3.40 11.90 -0.76
N LEU A 156 2.88 10.67 -0.59
CA LEU A 156 3.69 9.49 -0.27
C LEU A 156 4.61 9.11 -1.42
N LEU A 157 4.16 9.20 -2.68
CA LEU A 157 5.01 8.97 -3.84
C LEU A 157 6.13 10.02 -3.92
N GLN A 158 5.81 11.29 -3.74
CA GLN A 158 6.84 12.34 -3.73
C GLN A 158 7.86 12.12 -2.60
N ALA A 159 7.40 11.80 -1.38
CA ALA A 159 8.30 11.50 -0.27
C ALA A 159 9.18 10.27 -0.55
N SER A 160 8.67 9.30 -1.31
CA SER A 160 9.45 8.12 -1.76
C SER A 160 10.51 8.50 -2.80
N ILE A 161 10.16 9.38 -3.76
CA ILE A 161 11.11 9.89 -4.76
C ILE A 161 12.20 10.73 -4.11
N ASP A 162 11.88 11.51 -3.08
CA ASP A 162 12.82 12.38 -2.38
C ASP A 162 13.77 11.62 -1.43
N ASP A 163 13.47 10.36 -1.12
CA ASP A 163 14.29 9.55 -0.23
C ASP A 163 15.63 9.20 -0.89
N PRO A 164 16.77 9.36 -0.20
CA PRO A 164 18.08 9.02 -0.74
C PRO A 164 18.34 7.52 -0.85
N ASN A 165 17.49 6.66 -0.28
CA ASN A 165 17.68 5.22 -0.25
C ASN A 165 16.49 4.48 -0.92
N PRO A 166 16.63 3.17 -1.20
CA PRO A 166 15.61 2.44 -1.93
C PRO A 166 14.26 2.43 -1.22
N VAL A 167 13.21 2.79 -1.95
CA VAL A 167 11.82 2.74 -1.49
C VAL A 167 11.02 1.82 -2.39
N VAL A 168 10.35 0.83 -1.79
CA VAL A 168 9.34 0.00 -2.44
C VAL A 168 7.98 0.62 -2.17
N PHE A 169 7.34 1.12 -3.23
CA PHE A 169 6.03 1.76 -3.19
C PHE A 169 5.00 0.80 -3.76
N ILE A 170 4.17 0.23 -2.89
CA ILE A 170 3.20 -0.80 -3.25
C ILE A 170 1.81 -0.17 -3.30
N GLU A 171 1.23 -0.11 -4.47
CA GLU A 171 -0.11 0.46 -4.69
C GLU A 171 -1.10 -0.60 -5.16
N ASP A 172 -2.29 -0.59 -4.60
CA ASP A 172 -3.36 -1.48 -5.02
C ASP A 172 -4.11 -0.90 -6.23
N ARG A 173 -4.34 -1.71 -7.26
CA ARG A 173 -5.08 -1.30 -8.47
C ARG A 173 -6.49 -0.78 -8.14
N TRP A 174 -7.08 -1.27 -7.06
CA TRP A 174 -8.41 -0.86 -6.63
C TRP A 174 -8.48 0.56 -6.04
N ILE A 175 -7.35 1.17 -5.66
CA ILE A 175 -7.36 2.57 -5.22
C ILE A 175 -7.26 3.58 -6.37
N HIS A 176 -6.85 3.17 -7.57
CA HIS A 176 -6.48 4.08 -8.67
C HIS A 176 -7.62 5.02 -9.09
N ASN A 177 -8.86 4.55 -9.05
CA ASN A 177 -10.02 5.33 -9.46
C ASN A 177 -10.70 6.10 -8.32
N GLN A 178 -10.21 5.97 -7.08
CA GLN A 178 -10.74 6.73 -5.94
C GLN A 178 -10.72 8.23 -6.23
N GLN A 179 -11.87 8.85 -6.07
CA GLN A 179 -12.03 10.28 -6.33
C GLN A 179 -11.83 11.13 -5.09
N ILE A 180 -11.33 12.34 -5.30
CA ILE A 180 -11.20 13.38 -4.30
C ILE A 180 -11.46 14.74 -4.96
N ASP A 181 -12.03 15.70 -4.21
CA ASP A 181 -12.18 17.07 -4.72
C ASP A 181 -10.80 17.69 -4.95
N VAL A 182 -10.59 18.32 -6.11
CA VAL A 182 -9.32 18.99 -6.44
C VAL A 182 -8.95 20.13 -5.46
N ASN A 183 -9.95 20.66 -4.75
CA ASN A 183 -9.76 21.70 -3.74
C ASN A 183 -9.56 21.14 -2.33
N ASP A 184 -9.51 19.83 -2.17
CA ASP A 184 -9.27 19.22 -0.85
C ASP A 184 -7.87 19.60 -0.35
N GLU A 185 -7.84 20.28 0.79
CA GLU A 185 -6.58 20.78 1.37
C GLU A 185 -5.58 19.64 1.69
N ARG A 186 -6.08 18.43 1.90
CA ARG A 186 -5.24 17.23 2.14
C ARG A 186 -4.33 16.90 0.95
N LEU A 187 -4.70 17.28 -0.28
CA LEU A 187 -3.84 17.13 -1.47
C LEU A 187 -2.58 18.02 -1.44
N LYS A 188 -2.56 19.04 -0.58
CA LYS A 188 -1.44 19.95 -0.38
C LYS A 188 -0.53 19.56 0.78
N GLU A 189 -0.95 18.58 1.59
CA GLU A 189 -0.18 18.13 2.75
C GLU A 189 1.13 17.46 2.31
N THR A 190 2.18 17.73 3.07
CA THR A 190 3.43 16.96 2.97
C THR A 190 3.40 15.80 3.94
N VAL A 191 3.80 14.62 3.46
CA VAL A 191 3.82 13.41 4.27
C VAL A 191 5.26 12.98 4.52
N LYS A 192 5.57 12.58 5.74
CA LYS A 192 6.85 11.96 6.08
C LYS A 192 6.70 10.45 6.11
N LEU A 193 7.63 9.73 5.48
CA LEU A 193 7.70 8.27 5.61
C LEU A 193 7.91 7.88 7.08
N GLY A 194 7.25 6.82 7.52
CA GLY A 194 7.24 6.39 8.92
C GLY A 194 6.26 7.15 9.81
N LYS A 195 5.26 7.82 9.21
CA LYS A 195 4.16 8.48 9.94
C LYS A 195 2.81 7.92 9.51
N ALA A 196 2.18 7.24 10.45
CA ALA A 196 0.81 6.75 10.30
C ALA A 196 -0.20 7.90 10.43
N LYS A 197 -1.42 7.66 9.95
CA LYS A 197 -2.55 8.61 10.01
C LYS A 197 -3.69 8.01 10.83
N VAL A 198 -4.16 8.75 11.81
CA VAL A 198 -5.46 8.46 12.44
C VAL A 198 -6.54 8.98 11.48
N CYS A 199 -7.20 8.05 10.78
CA CYS A 199 -8.24 8.37 9.81
C CYS A 199 -9.59 8.64 10.48
N LYS A 200 -9.84 8.00 11.59
CA LYS A 200 -11.04 8.19 12.44
C LYS A 200 -10.67 7.98 13.90
N SER A 201 -11.04 8.89 14.76
CA SER A 201 -10.79 8.77 16.20
C SER A 201 -11.87 7.92 16.87
N GLY A 202 -11.47 7.20 17.94
CA GLY A 202 -12.37 6.38 18.74
C GLY A 202 -11.68 5.87 20.00
N ASP A 203 -12.46 5.41 20.98
CA ASP A 203 -11.96 5.05 22.30
C ASP A 203 -12.19 3.58 22.68
N ASP A 204 -12.94 2.80 21.87
CA ASP A 204 -13.30 1.43 22.21
C ASP A 204 -12.35 0.38 21.65
N ILE A 205 -11.87 0.55 20.42
CA ILE A 205 -10.98 -0.39 19.76
C ILE A 205 -10.07 0.33 18.75
N THR A 206 -8.80 -0.07 18.68
CA THR A 206 -7.87 0.35 17.64
C THR A 206 -7.89 -0.65 16.49
N ILE A 207 -8.18 -0.18 15.28
CA ILE A 207 -8.10 -0.94 14.03
C ILE A 207 -6.94 -0.40 13.22
N ILE A 208 -5.98 -1.26 12.87
CA ILE A 208 -4.77 -0.89 12.12
C ILE A 208 -4.81 -1.56 10.75
N SER A 209 -4.53 -0.79 9.70
CA SER A 209 -4.52 -1.30 8.32
C SER A 209 -3.56 -0.51 7.42
N SER A 210 -3.42 -0.93 6.16
CA SER A 210 -2.65 -0.24 5.12
C SER A 210 -3.19 -0.56 3.73
N GLY A 211 -2.88 0.29 2.75
CA GLY A 211 -3.32 0.09 1.38
C GLY A 211 -4.84 -0.01 1.25
N TYR A 212 -5.33 -0.83 0.33
CA TYR A 212 -6.77 -1.01 0.12
C TYR A 212 -7.52 -1.48 1.38
N MET A 213 -6.83 -2.18 2.28
CA MET A 213 -7.45 -2.63 3.54
C MET A 213 -7.87 -1.47 4.44
N SER A 214 -7.25 -0.29 4.33
CA SER A 214 -7.69 0.90 5.07
C SER A 214 -9.05 1.42 4.60
N ILE A 215 -9.40 1.19 3.33
CA ILE A 215 -10.72 1.54 2.78
C ILE A 215 -11.78 0.59 3.31
N GLU A 216 -11.53 -0.71 3.26
CA GLU A 216 -12.43 -1.72 3.83
C GLU A 216 -12.59 -1.52 5.35
N SER A 217 -11.49 -1.19 6.05
CA SER A 217 -11.53 -0.85 7.47
C SER A 217 -12.35 0.41 7.74
N LEU A 218 -12.28 1.43 6.88
CA LEU A 218 -13.07 2.65 7.05
C LEU A 218 -14.57 2.39 6.90
N LYS A 219 -14.97 1.52 5.95
CA LYS A 219 -16.36 1.07 5.82
C LYS A 219 -16.82 0.37 7.11
N ALA A 220 -16.02 -0.57 7.62
CA ALA A 220 -16.29 -1.28 8.87
C ALA A 220 -16.38 -0.32 10.07
N VAL A 221 -15.44 0.62 10.21
CA VAL A 221 -15.42 1.61 11.29
C VAL A 221 -16.63 2.53 11.25
N ASN A 222 -17.07 2.95 10.07
CA ASN A 222 -18.29 3.75 9.94
C ASN A 222 -19.54 2.97 10.40
N TYR A 223 -19.62 1.68 10.07
CA TYR A 223 -20.68 0.80 10.56
C TYR A 223 -20.63 0.63 12.09
N LEU A 224 -19.43 0.36 12.65
CA LEU A 224 -19.23 0.25 14.11
C LEU A 224 -19.69 1.52 14.84
N HIS A 225 -19.32 2.70 14.33
CA HIS A 225 -19.77 3.98 14.90
C HIS A 225 -21.31 4.12 14.85
N ALA A 226 -21.95 3.69 13.76
CA ALA A 226 -23.41 3.69 13.67
C ALA A 226 -24.08 2.72 14.68
N LYS A 227 -23.34 1.71 15.15
CA LYS A 227 -23.79 0.77 16.20
C LYS A 227 -23.32 1.19 17.62
N GLY A 228 -22.79 2.40 17.78
CA GLY A 228 -22.38 2.94 19.07
C GLY A 228 -20.99 2.51 19.56
N ILE A 229 -20.16 1.89 18.69
CA ILE A 229 -18.80 1.49 19.00
C ILE A 229 -17.84 2.53 18.39
N ALA A 230 -17.10 3.25 19.23
CA ALA A 230 -16.14 4.27 18.83
C ALA A 230 -14.80 3.62 18.45
N ALA A 231 -14.72 3.06 17.24
CA ALA A 231 -13.48 2.48 16.72
C ALA A 231 -12.53 3.55 16.20
N GLU A 232 -11.24 3.46 16.57
CA GLU A 232 -10.18 4.28 16.00
C GLU A 232 -9.50 3.56 14.84
N LEU A 233 -9.44 4.22 13.67
CA LEU A 233 -8.78 3.69 12.49
C LEU A 233 -7.42 4.35 12.28
N ILE A 234 -6.37 3.53 12.23
CA ILE A 234 -5.00 3.94 11.88
C ILE A 234 -4.64 3.36 10.51
N ASP A 235 -4.37 4.24 9.56
CA ASP A 235 -3.71 3.89 8.31
C ASP A 235 -2.19 4.03 8.47
N LEU A 236 -1.47 2.95 8.27
CA LEU A 236 -0.02 2.90 8.44
C LEU A 236 0.72 3.76 7.42
N ARG A 237 0.23 3.88 6.19
CA ARG A 237 0.90 4.55 5.06
C ARG A 237 2.28 3.98 4.73
N THR A 238 3.04 3.67 5.76
CA THR A 238 4.41 3.13 5.68
C THR A 238 4.50 1.85 6.50
N ILE A 239 4.78 0.76 5.82
CA ILE A 239 5.03 -0.54 6.45
C ILE A 239 6.40 -0.51 7.15
N LYS A 240 7.39 0.11 6.50
CA LYS A 240 8.73 0.29 7.05
C LYS A 240 9.31 1.66 6.65
N PRO A 241 9.74 2.49 7.61
CA PRO A 241 9.67 2.28 9.06
C PRO A 241 8.23 2.35 9.60
N LEU A 242 7.94 1.55 10.64
CA LEU A 242 6.63 1.48 11.28
C LEU A 242 6.50 2.57 12.36
N ASP A 243 5.38 3.29 12.39
CA ASP A 243 5.09 4.30 13.42
C ASP A 243 4.50 3.66 14.70
N MET A 244 5.34 2.95 15.44
CA MET A 244 4.95 2.34 16.71
C MET A 244 4.44 3.36 17.74
N LYS A 245 4.90 4.62 17.66
CA LYS A 245 4.44 5.67 18.59
C LYS A 245 2.94 5.93 18.43
N THR A 246 2.47 6.10 17.21
CA THR A 246 1.03 6.31 16.93
C THR A 246 0.22 5.08 17.33
N ILE A 247 0.69 3.87 16.99
CA ILE A 247 0.05 2.60 17.37
C ILE A 247 -0.11 2.48 18.88
N LEU A 248 0.98 2.61 19.62
CA LEU A 248 0.97 2.45 21.08
C LEU A 248 0.12 3.54 21.78
N THR A 249 0.11 4.77 21.24
CA THR A 249 -0.75 5.83 21.78
C THR A 249 -2.23 5.48 21.69
N SER A 250 -2.65 4.95 20.53
CA SER A 250 -4.02 4.52 20.32
C SER A 250 -4.37 3.29 21.18
N VAL A 251 -3.53 2.25 21.15
CA VAL A 251 -3.81 1.00 21.87
C VAL A 251 -3.83 1.20 23.40
N ARG A 252 -3.00 2.11 23.96
CA ARG A 252 -3.08 2.47 25.39
C ARG A 252 -4.42 3.09 25.76
N LYS A 253 -5.01 3.85 24.86
CA LYS A 253 -6.32 4.48 25.03
C LYS A 253 -7.44 3.45 24.94
N THR A 254 -7.50 2.70 23.86
CA THR A 254 -8.62 1.79 23.54
C THR A 254 -8.54 0.45 24.24
N LYS A 255 -7.35 -0.02 24.59
CA LYS A 255 -7.04 -1.33 25.21
C LYS A 255 -7.54 -2.56 24.44
N ASN A 256 -7.99 -2.37 23.20
CA ASN A 256 -8.43 -3.41 22.28
C ASN A 256 -7.75 -3.21 20.93
N LEU A 257 -7.25 -4.29 20.32
CA LEU A 257 -6.48 -4.21 19.09
C LEU A 257 -7.01 -5.20 18.05
N LEU A 258 -7.30 -4.70 16.87
CA LEU A 258 -7.55 -5.46 15.65
C LEU A 258 -6.57 -5.00 14.57
N VAL A 259 -5.84 -5.93 13.96
CA VAL A 259 -4.97 -5.65 12.83
C VAL A 259 -5.56 -6.26 11.56
N VAL A 260 -5.57 -5.51 10.49
CA VAL A 260 -6.08 -5.92 9.18
C VAL A 260 -4.93 -5.91 8.19
N ASP A 261 -4.59 -7.09 7.66
CA ASP A 261 -3.47 -7.29 6.75
C ASP A 261 -3.95 -7.80 5.39
N ALA A 262 -3.42 -7.23 4.31
CA ALA A 262 -3.72 -7.64 2.95
C ALA A 262 -2.98 -8.94 2.53
N GLY A 263 -2.00 -9.39 3.30
CA GLY A 263 -1.21 -10.60 3.05
C GLY A 263 -1.84 -11.86 3.66
N ASN A 264 -1.19 -13.00 3.41
CA ASN A 264 -1.56 -14.27 4.04
C ASN A 264 -1.16 -14.26 5.53
N GLU A 265 -1.83 -15.07 6.35
CA GLU A 265 -1.69 -15.04 7.80
C GLU A 265 -0.33 -15.49 8.33
N ILE A 266 0.36 -16.42 7.62
CA ILE A 266 1.66 -16.96 8.06
C ILE A 266 2.75 -15.93 7.80
N ALA A 267 3.55 -15.63 8.84
CA ALA A 267 4.59 -14.61 8.81
C ALA A 267 4.12 -13.24 8.28
N SER A 268 2.85 -12.91 8.53
CA SER A 268 2.25 -11.64 8.11
C SER A 268 2.83 -10.45 8.87
N PHE A 269 2.84 -9.30 8.22
CA PHE A 269 3.21 -8.04 8.87
C PHE A 269 2.23 -7.66 9.99
N GLY A 270 0.97 -8.08 9.86
CA GLY A 270 -0.04 -7.90 10.92
C GLY A 270 0.34 -8.61 12.22
N LYS A 271 0.91 -9.82 12.16
CA LYS A 271 1.43 -10.53 13.36
C LYS A 271 2.63 -9.80 13.98
N GLU A 272 3.49 -9.21 13.16
CA GLU A 272 4.61 -8.36 13.62
C GLU A 272 4.10 -7.15 14.39
N ILE A 273 3.06 -6.47 13.91
CA ILE A 273 2.44 -5.33 14.61
C ILE A 273 1.88 -5.77 15.95
N ILE A 274 1.15 -6.89 16.01
CA ILE A 274 0.60 -7.43 17.26
C ILE A 274 1.73 -7.76 18.23
N ALA A 275 2.77 -8.47 17.80
CA ALA A 275 3.90 -8.88 18.62
C ALA A 275 4.65 -7.65 19.18
N ASN A 276 5.00 -6.68 18.32
CA ASN A 276 5.67 -5.44 18.75
C ASN A 276 4.81 -4.63 19.72
N THR A 277 3.50 -4.59 19.52
CA THR A 277 2.58 -3.90 20.43
C THR A 277 2.58 -4.58 21.80
N LEU A 278 2.42 -5.91 21.85
CA LEU A 278 2.40 -6.66 23.10
C LEU A 278 3.72 -6.61 23.87
N MET A 279 4.85 -6.58 23.15
CA MET A 279 6.19 -6.44 23.78
C MET A 279 6.49 -5.03 24.27
N SER A 280 5.79 -4.00 23.75
CA SER A 280 6.10 -2.59 24.02
C SER A 280 5.06 -1.87 24.87
N ILE A 281 3.89 -2.48 25.08
CA ILE A 281 2.82 -1.87 25.86
C ILE A 281 2.94 -2.25 27.33
N GLU A 282 2.89 -1.25 28.22
CA GLU A 282 2.94 -1.47 29.67
C GLU A 282 1.56 -1.70 30.28
N THR A 283 0.50 -1.44 29.49
CA THR A 283 -0.90 -1.58 29.92
C THR A 283 -1.46 -2.91 29.44
N GLU A 284 -2.15 -3.63 30.29
CA GLU A 284 -2.88 -4.84 29.86
C GLU A 284 -4.00 -4.51 28.88
N LEU A 285 -4.08 -5.30 27.81
CA LEU A 285 -5.22 -5.25 26.91
C LEU A 285 -6.46 -5.84 27.63
N GLN A 286 -7.62 -5.28 27.35
CA GLN A 286 -8.89 -5.81 27.88
C GLN A 286 -9.24 -7.17 27.24
N ASN A 287 -8.91 -7.32 25.95
CA ASN A 287 -9.20 -8.53 25.20
C ASN A 287 -7.97 -8.96 24.38
N LYS A 288 -7.95 -10.23 23.95
CA LYS A 288 -6.89 -10.73 23.06
C LYS A 288 -6.93 -10.00 21.72
N PRO A 289 -5.78 -9.54 21.22
CA PRO A 289 -5.72 -8.91 19.89
C PRO A 289 -6.09 -9.93 18.81
N ARG A 290 -6.70 -9.45 17.74
CA ARG A 290 -7.07 -10.26 16.58
C ARG A 290 -6.37 -9.77 15.33
N LEU A 291 -6.21 -10.70 14.38
CA LEU A 291 -5.74 -10.46 13.03
C LEU A 291 -6.83 -10.86 12.04
N VAL A 292 -7.13 -9.98 11.09
CA VAL A 292 -7.88 -10.31 9.88
C VAL A 292 -6.91 -10.26 8.71
N SER A 293 -6.71 -11.38 8.05
CA SER A 293 -5.79 -11.53 6.93
C SER A 293 -6.29 -12.61 5.98
N LEU A 294 -5.60 -12.80 4.85
CA LEU A 294 -5.90 -13.91 3.94
C LEU A 294 -5.52 -15.26 4.57
N PRO A 295 -6.27 -16.32 4.29
CA PRO A 295 -5.91 -17.67 4.73
C PRO A 295 -4.61 -18.15 4.02
N ASP A 296 -3.99 -19.21 4.57
CA ASP A 296 -2.78 -19.81 3.99
C ASP A 296 -3.10 -20.70 2.79
N VAL A 297 -3.71 -20.09 1.77
CA VAL A 297 -3.98 -20.72 0.48
C VAL A 297 -3.75 -19.69 -0.65
N PRO A 298 -3.35 -20.14 -1.84
CA PRO A 298 -3.24 -19.25 -3.00
C PRO A 298 -4.58 -18.62 -3.38
N GLU A 299 -4.57 -17.41 -3.92
CA GLU A 299 -5.80 -16.74 -4.36
C GLU A 299 -6.54 -17.56 -5.42
N PRO A 300 -7.83 -17.87 -5.22
CA PRO A 300 -8.60 -18.65 -6.16
C PRO A 300 -8.91 -17.86 -7.43
N THR A 301 -8.92 -18.55 -8.57
CA THR A 301 -9.37 -17.99 -9.86
C THR A 301 -10.90 -17.96 -9.94
N SER A 302 -11.56 -18.90 -9.27
CA SER A 302 -13.01 -19.07 -9.36
C SER A 302 -13.77 -17.96 -8.65
N TYR A 303 -14.64 -17.30 -9.37
CA TYR A 303 -15.53 -16.26 -8.85
C TYR A 303 -16.44 -16.77 -7.72
N GLY A 304 -16.85 -18.04 -7.76
CA GLY A 304 -17.78 -18.62 -6.79
C GLY A 304 -17.23 -18.78 -5.37
N VAL A 305 -15.91 -18.69 -5.17
CA VAL A 305 -15.27 -18.84 -3.84
C VAL A 305 -14.50 -17.59 -3.41
N ILE A 306 -14.46 -16.57 -4.25
CA ILE A 306 -13.62 -15.38 -3.99
C ILE A 306 -14.08 -14.59 -2.77
N GLY A 307 -15.40 -14.54 -2.52
CA GLY A 307 -15.97 -13.83 -1.38
C GLY A 307 -15.55 -14.41 -0.03
N GLU A 308 -15.41 -15.75 0.05
CA GLU A 308 -14.94 -16.43 1.26
C GLU A 308 -13.44 -16.20 1.51
N PHE A 309 -12.67 -16.09 0.43
CA PHE A 309 -11.23 -15.87 0.50
C PHE A 309 -10.87 -14.45 0.97
N ARG A 310 -11.62 -13.43 0.53
CA ARG A 310 -11.25 -12.01 0.74
C ARG A 310 -11.34 -11.54 2.18
N VAL A 311 -10.49 -10.56 2.50
CA VAL A 311 -10.68 -9.64 3.62
C VAL A 311 -11.66 -8.55 3.17
N SER A 312 -12.78 -8.41 3.87
CA SER A 312 -13.84 -7.46 3.55
C SER A 312 -14.27 -6.67 4.78
N ALA A 313 -14.99 -5.57 4.57
CA ALA A 313 -15.56 -4.76 5.64
C ALA A 313 -16.45 -5.58 6.60
N VAL A 314 -17.15 -6.60 6.08
CA VAL A 314 -17.94 -7.54 6.89
C VAL A 314 -17.06 -8.29 7.88
N LYS A 315 -16.00 -8.97 7.39
CA LYS A 315 -15.06 -9.75 8.23
C LYS A 315 -14.34 -8.86 9.24
N ILE A 316 -14.01 -7.62 8.86
CA ILE A 316 -13.36 -6.64 9.75
C ILE A 316 -14.30 -6.24 10.88
N ALA A 317 -15.54 -5.86 10.56
CA ALA A 317 -16.52 -5.46 11.56
C ALA A 317 -16.90 -6.62 12.48
N GLU A 318 -17.13 -7.83 11.93
CA GLU A 318 -17.38 -9.05 12.71
C GLU A 318 -16.23 -9.32 13.71
N SER A 319 -14.98 -9.23 13.23
CA SER A 319 -13.80 -9.41 14.08
C SER A 319 -13.69 -8.33 15.17
N ALA A 320 -14.14 -7.11 14.91
CA ALA A 320 -14.19 -6.05 15.91
C ALA A 320 -15.22 -6.37 17.01
N PHE A 321 -16.43 -6.80 16.65
CA PHE A 321 -17.45 -7.27 17.63
C PHE A 321 -16.91 -8.42 18.48
N GLN A 322 -16.28 -9.40 17.84
CA GLN A 322 -15.65 -10.53 18.52
C GLN A 322 -14.48 -10.11 19.44
N THR A 323 -13.67 -9.09 19.03
CA THR A 323 -12.59 -8.56 19.87
C THR A 323 -13.15 -7.89 21.12
N LEU A 324 -14.26 -7.18 20.98
CA LEU A 324 -14.93 -6.48 22.09
C LEU A 324 -15.81 -7.40 22.94
N CYS A 325 -15.96 -8.67 22.55
CA CYS A 325 -16.86 -9.63 23.21
C CYS A 325 -18.33 -9.16 23.27
N VAL A 326 -18.80 -8.48 22.24
CA VAL A 326 -20.19 -8.03 22.11
C VAL A 326 -20.89 -8.72 20.95
N PRO A 327 -22.24 -8.88 21.00
CA PRO A 327 -22.98 -9.53 19.94
C PRO A 327 -22.84 -8.84 18.59
N THR A 328 -22.68 -9.63 17.52
CA THR A 328 -22.70 -9.14 16.14
C THR A 328 -24.14 -8.80 15.72
N PRO A 329 -24.42 -7.58 15.21
CA PRO A 329 -25.74 -7.21 14.72
C PRO A 329 -26.20 -8.06 13.53
N GLU A 330 -27.49 -8.37 13.46
CA GLU A 330 -28.07 -9.21 12.40
C GLU A 330 -27.97 -8.56 11.01
N ASP A 331 -27.99 -7.22 10.94
CA ASP A 331 -27.94 -6.45 9.69
C ASP A 331 -26.51 -6.26 9.13
N LEU A 332 -25.46 -6.80 9.78
CA LEU A 332 -24.07 -6.61 9.39
C LEU A 332 -23.81 -7.00 7.92
N ILE A 333 -24.21 -8.22 7.56
CA ILE A 333 -23.97 -8.77 6.23
C ILE A 333 -24.72 -7.95 5.18
N GLU A 334 -26.00 -7.67 5.39
CA GLU A 334 -26.83 -6.90 4.45
C GLU A 334 -26.26 -5.49 4.22
N THR A 335 -25.78 -4.85 5.28
CA THR A 335 -25.27 -3.47 5.23
C THR A 335 -23.91 -3.34 4.56
N LEU A 336 -23.00 -4.29 4.78
CA LEU A 336 -21.60 -4.17 4.36
C LEU A 336 -21.21 -5.03 3.16
N THR A 337 -22.06 -5.97 2.71
CA THR A 337 -21.76 -6.76 1.51
C THR A 337 -21.81 -5.87 0.26
N PRO A 338 -20.78 -5.87 -0.58
CA PRO A 338 -20.80 -5.09 -1.81
C PRO A 338 -21.85 -5.64 -2.78
N LEU A 339 -22.46 -4.75 -3.57
CA LEU A 339 -23.48 -5.12 -4.58
C LEU A 339 -22.91 -6.00 -5.70
N LYS A 340 -21.60 -5.86 -5.97
CA LYS A 340 -20.90 -6.62 -7.01
C LYS A 340 -19.53 -7.04 -6.49
N GLU A 341 -19.19 -8.30 -6.73
CA GLU A 341 -17.83 -8.78 -6.52
C GLU A 341 -16.88 -8.13 -7.53
N ASP A 342 -15.60 -8.00 -7.17
CA ASP A 342 -14.54 -7.44 -8.01
C ASP A 342 -14.74 -5.99 -8.46
N VAL A 343 -15.63 -5.24 -7.78
CA VAL A 343 -15.88 -3.83 -8.02
C VAL A 343 -15.70 -3.07 -6.69
N PRO A 344 -14.56 -2.40 -6.48
CA PRO A 344 -14.23 -1.76 -5.21
C PRO A 344 -15.12 -0.57 -4.87
N ASP A 345 -15.56 0.19 -5.89
CA ASP A 345 -16.41 1.36 -5.77
C ASP A 345 -17.13 1.68 -7.09
N GLU A 346 -17.99 2.71 -7.06
CA GLU A 346 -18.78 3.16 -8.22
C GLU A 346 -17.95 3.84 -9.32
N PHE A 347 -16.73 4.27 -9.04
CA PHE A 347 -15.84 4.95 -9.99
C PHE A 347 -14.93 3.98 -10.72
N PHE A 348 -14.96 2.71 -10.36
CA PHE A 348 -14.09 1.71 -10.94
C PHE A 348 -14.50 1.38 -12.39
N THR A 349 -13.57 1.60 -13.32
CA THR A 349 -13.81 1.46 -14.78
C THR A 349 -13.28 0.17 -15.37
N GLY A 350 -12.79 -0.73 -14.52
CA GLY A 350 -12.28 -2.04 -14.96
C GLY A 350 -10.81 -2.26 -14.60
N PRO A 351 -10.35 -3.51 -14.76
CA PRO A 351 -9.02 -3.94 -14.35
C PRO A 351 -7.88 -3.44 -15.24
N PHE A 352 -8.18 -2.99 -16.49
CA PHE A 352 -7.19 -2.68 -17.52
C PHE A 352 -7.40 -1.29 -18.13
#